data_f4aea2f1d24907140256a6afc7d71fc2
#
_entry.id   f4aea2f1d24907140256a6afc7d71fc2
#
_cell.length_a   1.000
_cell.length_b   1.000
_cell.length_c   1.000
_cell.angle_alpha   90.00
_cell.angle_beta   90.00
_cell.angle_gamma   90.00
#
_symmetry.space_group_name_H-M   'P 1'
#
loop_
_entity.id
_entity.type
_entity.pdbx_description
1 polymer ?
#
loop_
_entity_poly.entity_id
_entity_poly.type
_entity_poly.pdbx_seq_one_letter_code
_entity_poly.pdbx_strand_id
1 'polypeptide(L)'
;MKLKLINSSIIKTLILAFFLVSCSQKNDTRPNIVLLLADDLGYNELGSYGQKIIKTPHIDSLAKKSMMFTDFYAGSPVCSPARAVLLTGKSSSHVSIRGNAAFIRDSVWKQIALDKNEYTLGEMFKEAGYQSAFIGKWHLDTADQAETWAFSHGFDFAAQE
;
A
#
# COMPACT_ATOMS: atom_id res chain seq x y z
N MET A 1 -14.57 -63.44 -15.80
CA MET A 1 -14.87 -62.02 -15.64
C MET A 1 -14.31 -61.29 -16.86
N LYS A 2 -15.16 -60.82 -17.82
CA LYS A 2 -14.71 -60.18 -19.08
C LYS A 2 -14.50 -58.70 -18.82
N LEU A 3 -13.25 -58.23 -18.78
CA LEU A 3 -12.95 -56.80 -18.82
C LEU A 3 -13.44 -56.24 -20.17
N LYS A 4 -14.44 -55.34 -20.15
CA LYS A 4 -14.83 -54.55 -21.31
C LYS A 4 -13.69 -53.54 -21.59
N LEU A 5 -13.02 -53.71 -22.73
CA LEU A 5 -12.05 -52.77 -23.25
C LEU A 5 -12.78 -51.43 -23.46
N ILE A 6 -12.34 -50.40 -22.76
CA ILE A 6 -12.84 -49.02 -22.95
C ILE A 6 -12.48 -48.59 -24.39
N ASN A 7 -13.48 -48.19 -25.13
CA ASN A 7 -13.35 -47.84 -26.55
C ASN A 7 -12.36 -46.66 -26.70
N SER A 8 -11.33 -46.80 -27.53
CA SER A 8 -10.29 -45.83 -27.77
C SER A 8 -10.83 -44.45 -28.13
N SER A 9 -12.00 -44.37 -28.78
CA SER A 9 -12.68 -43.13 -29.10
C SER A 9 -13.17 -42.38 -27.85
N ILE A 10 -13.64 -43.08 -26.81
CA ILE A 10 -14.09 -42.49 -25.54
C ILE A 10 -12.90 -41.85 -24.82
N ILE A 11 -11.75 -42.52 -24.80
CA ILE A 11 -10.54 -42.00 -24.17
C ILE A 11 -10.06 -40.71 -24.88
N LYS A 12 -10.09 -40.71 -26.21
CA LYS A 12 -9.69 -39.49 -27.00
C LYS A 12 -10.63 -38.33 -26.75
N THR A 13 -11.94 -38.56 -26.65
CA THR A 13 -12.93 -37.52 -26.35
C THR A 13 -12.76 -36.99 -24.93
N LEU A 14 -12.47 -37.81 -23.93
CA LEU A 14 -12.20 -37.38 -22.56
C LEU A 14 -10.92 -36.55 -22.44
N ILE A 15 -9.86 -36.96 -23.16
CA ILE A 15 -8.60 -36.18 -23.20
C ILE A 15 -8.84 -34.81 -23.85
N LEU A 16 -9.56 -34.77 -24.97
CA LEU A 16 -9.90 -33.50 -25.65
C LEU A 16 -10.75 -32.59 -24.77
N ALA A 17 -11.74 -33.15 -24.05
CA ALA A 17 -12.55 -32.40 -23.10
C ALA A 17 -11.75 -31.85 -21.94
N PHE A 18 -10.74 -32.60 -21.45
CA PHE A 18 -9.84 -32.13 -20.38
C PHE A 18 -8.99 -30.92 -20.80
N PHE A 19 -8.55 -30.87 -22.07
CA PHE A 19 -7.82 -29.71 -22.59
C PHE A 19 -8.68 -28.48 -22.80
N LEU A 20 -10.00 -28.61 -23.02
CA LEU A 20 -10.90 -27.49 -23.20
C LEU A 20 -11.28 -26.78 -21.87
N VAL A 21 -11.12 -27.44 -20.73
CA VAL A 21 -11.44 -26.85 -19.42
C VAL A 21 -10.26 -26.03 -18.85
N SER A 22 -9.06 -26.16 -19.42
CA SER A 22 -7.82 -25.62 -18.85
C SER A 22 -7.57 -24.12 -19.10
N CYS A 23 -8.47 -23.36 -19.73
CA CYS A 23 -8.20 -21.99 -20.14
C CYS A 23 -9.27 -20.98 -19.66
N SER A 24 -9.70 -21.10 -18.38
CA SER A 24 -10.43 -20.00 -17.74
C SER A 24 -9.45 -19.08 -17.04
N GLN A 25 -8.79 -18.22 -17.81
CA GLN A 25 -8.01 -17.12 -17.24
C GLN A 25 -9.01 -16.16 -16.60
N LYS A 26 -9.08 -16.18 -15.27
CA LYS A 26 -9.86 -15.22 -14.51
C LYS A 26 -9.21 -13.85 -14.74
N ASN A 27 -9.80 -13.04 -15.61
CA ASN A 27 -9.37 -11.66 -15.79
C ASN A 27 -9.48 -10.97 -14.44
N ASP A 28 -8.35 -10.57 -13.89
CA ASP A 28 -8.33 -9.74 -12.68
C ASP A 28 -8.84 -8.34 -13.08
N THR A 29 -10.03 -8.00 -12.62
CA THR A 29 -10.69 -6.71 -12.94
C THR A 29 -10.40 -5.66 -11.87
N ARG A 30 -9.55 -5.97 -10.88
CA ARG A 30 -9.18 -5.02 -9.84
C ARG A 30 -8.37 -3.87 -10.45
N PRO A 31 -8.63 -2.61 -10.04
CA PRO A 31 -7.87 -1.47 -10.52
C PRO A 31 -6.44 -1.47 -9.98
N ASN A 32 -5.49 -0.96 -10.75
CA ASN A 32 -4.19 -0.57 -10.22
C ASN A 32 -4.34 0.68 -9.34
N ILE A 33 -3.62 0.72 -8.24
CA ILE A 33 -3.68 1.80 -7.24
C ILE A 33 -2.30 2.44 -7.14
N VAL A 34 -2.22 3.76 -7.31
CA VAL A 34 -1.00 4.55 -7.09
C VAL A 34 -1.32 5.59 -6.02
N LEU A 35 -0.66 5.46 -4.86
CA LEU A 35 -0.74 6.43 -3.77
C LEU A 35 0.49 7.34 -3.81
N LEU A 36 0.29 8.63 -4.06
CA LEU A 36 1.33 9.65 -4.04
C LEU A 36 1.18 10.49 -2.78
N LEU A 37 2.14 10.40 -1.88
CA LEU A 37 2.18 11.18 -0.64
C LEU A 37 3.29 12.22 -0.73
N ALA A 38 2.89 13.49 -0.74
CA ALA A 38 3.83 14.60 -0.63
C ALA A 38 4.23 14.82 0.83
N ASP A 39 5.53 15.05 1.06
CA ASP A 39 6.08 15.33 2.38
C ASP A 39 6.09 16.84 2.61
N ASP A 40 5.52 17.29 3.72
CA ASP A 40 5.44 18.69 4.15
C ASP A 40 4.80 19.67 3.14
N LEU A 41 3.88 19.19 2.29
CA LEU A 41 3.14 20.01 1.35
C LEU A 41 1.94 20.67 2.04
N GLY A 42 1.91 22.00 2.05
CA GLY A 42 0.81 22.77 2.61
C GLY A 42 -0.42 22.85 1.70
N TYR A 43 -1.59 23.10 2.29
CA TYR A 43 -2.88 23.11 1.58
C TYR A 43 -2.88 24.03 0.34
N ASN A 44 -2.34 25.24 0.46
CA ASN A 44 -2.35 26.24 -0.61
C ASN A 44 -1.11 26.17 -1.54
N GLU A 45 -0.40 25.05 -1.59
CA GLU A 45 0.82 24.94 -2.40
C GLU A 45 0.59 24.36 -3.80
N LEU A 46 -0.62 23.92 -4.09
CA LEU A 46 -1.05 23.47 -5.43
C LEU A 46 -1.93 24.53 -6.11
N GLY A 47 -1.81 24.66 -7.43
CA GLY A 47 -2.65 25.58 -8.22
C GLY A 47 -4.14 25.30 -8.06
N SER A 48 -4.53 24.02 -7.99
CA SER A 48 -5.91 23.58 -7.74
C SER A 48 -6.46 24.00 -6.39
N TYR A 49 -5.60 24.28 -5.41
CA TYR A 49 -5.97 24.80 -4.09
C TYR A 49 -5.65 26.30 -3.88
N GLY A 50 -5.32 27.01 -4.97
CA GLY A 50 -5.19 28.47 -4.95
C GLY A 50 -3.78 29.01 -5.05
N GLN A 51 -2.74 28.20 -5.20
CA GLN A 51 -1.37 28.64 -5.44
C GLN A 51 -1.28 29.43 -6.76
N LYS A 52 -0.65 30.62 -6.73
CA LYS A 52 -0.53 31.48 -7.91
C LYS A 52 0.90 31.68 -8.40
N ILE A 53 1.89 31.46 -7.53
CA ILE A 53 3.30 31.68 -7.81
C ILE A 53 3.92 30.45 -8.44
N ILE A 54 3.86 29.32 -7.75
CA ILE A 54 4.36 28.04 -8.22
C ILE A 54 3.30 27.38 -9.10
N LYS A 55 3.70 26.93 -10.28
CA LYS A 55 2.78 26.28 -11.22
C LYS A 55 2.84 24.76 -11.08
N THR A 56 1.68 24.14 -10.95
CA THR A 56 1.52 22.67 -10.83
C THR A 56 0.60 22.12 -11.92
N PRO A 57 0.90 22.33 -13.22
CA PRO A 57 -0.05 22.12 -14.31
C PRO A 57 -0.53 20.68 -14.46
N HIS A 58 0.33 19.70 -14.16
CA HIS A 58 -0.02 18.28 -14.26
C HIS A 58 -0.97 17.86 -13.14
N ILE A 59 -0.69 18.25 -11.90
CA ILE A 59 -1.56 17.98 -10.74
C ILE A 59 -2.88 18.73 -10.90
N ASP A 60 -2.85 19.98 -11.34
CA ASP A 60 -4.05 20.77 -11.59
C ASP A 60 -4.93 20.16 -12.70
N SER A 61 -4.30 19.59 -13.74
CA SER A 61 -5.01 18.88 -14.79
C SER A 61 -5.66 17.59 -14.28
N LEU A 62 -4.99 16.86 -13.39
CA LEU A 62 -5.53 15.68 -12.73
C LEU A 62 -6.72 16.07 -11.84
N ALA A 63 -6.58 17.11 -11.03
CA ALA A 63 -7.63 17.60 -10.12
C ALA A 63 -8.91 17.95 -10.88
N LYS A 64 -8.81 18.58 -12.06
CA LYS A 64 -9.97 18.91 -12.93
C LYS A 64 -10.74 17.72 -13.44
N LYS A 65 -10.14 16.52 -13.46
CA LYS A 65 -10.73 15.26 -13.99
C LYS A 65 -11.06 14.27 -12.88
N SER A 66 -10.84 14.63 -11.63
CA SER A 66 -10.94 13.74 -10.48
C SER A 66 -11.81 14.33 -9.37
N MET A 67 -12.10 13.54 -8.37
CA MET A 67 -12.66 14.03 -7.12
C MET A 67 -11.58 14.76 -6.34
N MET A 68 -11.86 15.99 -5.91
CA MET A 68 -10.99 16.82 -5.09
C MET A 68 -11.63 17.00 -3.70
N PHE A 69 -10.86 16.73 -2.66
CA PHE A 69 -11.30 16.89 -1.28
C PHE A 69 -10.79 18.22 -0.74
N THR A 70 -11.69 19.07 -0.25
CA THR A 70 -11.36 20.39 0.33
C THR A 70 -11.09 20.33 1.83
N ASP A 71 -11.59 19.28 2.49
CA ASP A 71 -11.51 19.09 3.94
C ASP A 71 -10.95 17.68 4.27
N PHE A 72 -9.79 17.37 3.72
CA PHE A 72 -9.07 16.14 3.99
C PHE A 72 -7.77 16.47 4.73
N TYR A 73 -7.66 15.99 5.95
CA TYR A 73 -6.57 16.34 6.86
C TYR A 73 -5.64 15.17 7.10
N ALA A 74 -4.34 15.45 7.21
CA ALA A 74 -3.38 14.46 7.71
C ALA A 74 -3.71 14.06 9.14
N GLY A 75 -3.48 12.81 9.50
CA GLY A 75 -3.78 12.28 10.82
C GLY A 75 -2.90 12.82 11.94
N SER A 76 -1.82 13.53 11.59
CA SER A 76 -0.90 14.20 12.50
C SER A 76 -0.16 15.33 11.77
N PRO A 77 0.29 16.38 12.50
CA PRO A 77 1.03 17.49 11.89
C PRO A 77 2.51 17.20 11.58
N VAL A 78 3.02 16.03 11.92
CA VAL A 78 4.43 15.65 11.69
C VAL A 78 4.55 14.28 11.01
N CYS A 79 5.70 14.05 10.36
CA CYS A 79 5.94 12.99 9.38
C CYS A 79 5.59 11.58 9.87
N SER A 80 6.33 11.03 10.85
CA SER A 80 6.17 9.63 11.26
C SER A 80 4.74 9.30 11.74
N PRO A 81 4.12 10.06 12.65
CA PRO A 81 2.77 9.73 13.09
C PRO A 81 1.71 9.95 11.98
N ALA A 82 1.90 10.92 11.06
CA ALA A 82 1.00 11.06 9.91
C ALA A 82 1.07 9.85 8.98
N ARG A 83 2.28 9.34 8.72
CA ARG A 83 2.51 8.13 7.93
C ARG A 83 1.95 6.90 8.61
N ALA A 84 2.15 6.75 9.91
CA ALA A 84 1.61 5.65 10.69
C ALA A 84 0.07 5.63 10.66
N VAL A 85 -0.57 6.78 10.86
CA VAL A 85 -2.04 6.92 10.73
C VAL A 85 -2.52 6.55 9.33
N LEU A 86 -1.85 7.05 8.26
CA LEU A 86 -2.22 6.76 6.88
C LEU A 86 -2.11 5.26 6.58
N LEU A 87 -1.01 4.64 6.98
CA LEU A 87 -0.74 3.24 6.63
C LEU A 87 -1.55 2.25 7.46
N THR A 88 -1.92 2.60 8.69
CA THR A 88 -2.68 1.70 9.57
C THR A 88 -4.18 1.96 9.59
N GLY A 89 -4.62 3.12 9.10
CA GLY A 89 -6.01 3.56 9.22
C GLY A 89 -6.46 3.86 10.65
N LYS A 90 -5.55 3.83 11.63
CA LYS A 90 -5.85 4.14 13.04
C LYS A 90 -5.84 5.64 13.27
N SER A 91 -6.58 6.11 14.26
CA SER A 91 -6.46 7.51 14.70
C SER A 91 -5.12 7.73 15.42
N SER A 92 -4.66 8.99 15.46
CA SER A 92 -3.41 9.38 16.12
C SER A 92 -3.32 9.00 17.61
N SER A 93 -4.45 8.79 18.27
CA SER A 93 -4.52 8.32 19.66
C SER A 93 -4.33 6.80 19.82
N HIS A 94 -4.44 6.03 18.74
CA HIS A 94 -4.41 4.56 18.77
C HIS A 94 -3.22 3.94 17.99
N VAL A 95 -2.50 4.74 17.22
CA VAL A 95 -1.28 4.28 16.56
C VAL A 95 -0.09 4.30 17.52
N SER A 96 0.87 3.40 17.36
CA SER A 96 2.04 3.29 18.25
C SER A 96 2.97 4.51 18.17
N ILE A 97 3.05 5.16 17.00
CA ILE A 97 3.91 6.31 16.76
C ILE A 97 3.10 7.60 16.94
N ARG A 98 3.46 8.41 17.94
CA ARG A 98 2.79 9.66 18.27
C ARG A 98 3.62 10.92 18.02
N GLY A 99 4.86 10.76 17.60
CA GLY A 99 5.81 11.82 17.29
C GLY A 99 6.98 11.28 16.49
N ASN A 100 7.80 12.15 15.90
CA ASN A 100 9.00 11.72 15.17
C ASN A 100 10.06 11.08 16.09
N ALA A 101 10.01 11.40 17.37
CA ALA A 101 10.83 10.78 18.39
C ALA A 101 10.05 10.67 19.70
N ALA A 102 10.39 9.72 20.53
CA ALA A 102 9.89 9.61 21.88
C ALA A 102 11.02 9.62 22.89
N PHE A 103 10.69 10.07 24.09
CA PHE A 103 11.58 10.07 25.22
C PHE A 103 11.61 8.65 25.80
N ILE A 104 12.76 7.99 25.69
CA ILE A 104 12.94 6.64 26.20
C ILE A 104 13.61 6.72 27.59
N ARG A 105 13.47 5.65 28.34
CA ARG A 105 14.10 5.45 29.63
C ARG A 105 15.50 5.96 29.70
N ASP A 106 16.29 6.50 30.08
CA ASP A 106 17.66 7.04 30.02
C ASP A 106 17.80 8.44 29.42
N SER A 107 16.69 9.18 29.33
CA SER A 107 16.70 10.60 28.93
C SER A 107 17.19 10.86 27.49
N VAL A 108 16.97 9.91 26.57
CA VAL A 108 17.35 10.04 25.17
C VAL A 108 16.12 10.09 24.27
N TRP A 109 16.09 11.06 23.36
CA TRP A 109 15.10 11.08 22.27
C TRP A 109 15.54 10.12 21.19
N LYS A 110 14.69 9.15 20.88
CA LYS A 110 14.91 8.20 19.78
C LYS A 110 13.68 8.12 18.87
N GLN A 111 13.94 7.87 17.59
CA GLN A 111 12.90 7.45 16.66
C GLN A 111 12.28 6.14 17.15
N ILE A 112 10.97 6.03 17.04
CA ILE A 112 10.22 4.82 17.38
C ILE A 112 9.76 4.19 16.08
N ALA A 113 9.98 2.89 15.95
CA ALA A 113 9.44 2.11 14.84
C ALA A 113 7.94 1.83 15.03
N LEU A 114 7.25 1.61 13.92
CA LEU A 114 5.88 1.10 13.91
C LEU A 114 5.86 -0.29 14.59
N ASP A 115 4.89 -0.51 15.47
CA ASP A 115 4.74 -1.82 16.11
C ASP A 115 4.45 -2.87 15.03
N LYS A 116 5.21 -3.96 15.05
CA LYS A 116 5.10 -5.06 14.09
C LYS A 116 3.71 -5.72 14.04
N ASN A 117 2.90 -5.54 15.08
CA ASN A 117 1.54 -6.07 15.14
C ASN A 117 0.51 -5.07 14.61
N GLU A 118 0.92 -3.90 14.18
CA GLU A 118 0.01 -2.95 13.54
C GLU A 118 -0.23 -3.35 12.09
N TYR A 119 -1.47 -3.70 11.79
CA TYR A 119 -1.91 -4.06 10.44
C TYR A 119 -1.87 -2.84 9.52
N THR A 120 -1.25 -2.99 8.37
CA THR A 120 -0.96 -1.88 7.45
C THR A 120 -1.66 -2.03 6.10
N LEU A 121 -1.64 -0.95 5.33
CA LEU A 121 -2.07 -0.94 3.92
C LEU A 121 -1.34 -1.99 3.09
N GLY A 122 -0.03 -2.22 3.33
CA GLY A 122 0.74 -3.23 2.62
C GLY A 122 0.17 -4.64 2.86
N GLU A 123 -0.11 -4.98 4.10
CA GLU A 123 -0.72 -6.26 4.46
C GLU A 123 -2.14 -6.40 3.92
N MET A 124 -2.94 -5.34 4.01
CA MET A 124 -4.30 -5.31 3.45
C MET A 124 -4.30 -5.59 1.94
N PHE A 125 -3.43 -4.94 1.18
CA PHE A 125 -3.33 -5.16 -0.26
C PHE A 125 -2.79 -6.55 -0.60
N LYS A 126 -1.85 -7.06 0.18
CA LYS A 126 -1.33 -8.42 0.02
C LYS A 126 -2.43 -9.47 0.24
N GLU A 127 -3.23 -9.35 1.30
CA GLU A 127 -4.38 -10.23 1.54
C GLU A 127 -5.44 -10.13 0.44
N ALA A 128 -5.62 -8.93 -0.13
CA ALA A 128 -6.49 -8.73 -1.28
C ALA A 128 -5.89 -9.26 -2.60
N GLY A 129 -4.69 -9.84 -2.58
CA GLY A 129 -4.00 -10.44 -3.72
C GLY A 129 -3.37 -9.41 -4.68
N TYR A 130 -3.07 -8.21 -4.21
CA TYR A 130 -2.25 -7.26 -4.95
C TYR A 130 -0.77 -7.56 -4.77
N GLN A 131 0.02 -7.21 -5.77
CA GLN A 131 1.45 -6.99 -5.62
C GLN A 131 1.67 -5.51 -5.33
N SER A 132 2.48 -5.21 -4.31
CA SER A 132 2.66 -3.85 -3.82
C SER A 132 4.11 -3.44 -3.72
N ALA A 133 4.38 -2.16 -3.96
CA ALA A 133 5.69 -1.56 -3.80
C ALA A 133 5.59 -0.30 -2.96
N PHE A 134 6.56 -0.10 -2.06
CA PHE A 134 6.79 1.14 -1.34
C PHE A 134 8.07 1.79 -1.86
N ILE A 135 8.01 3.07 -2.19
CA ILE A 135 9.15 3.83 -2.70
C ILE A 135 9.21 5.19 -2.01
N GLY A 136 10.39 5.53 -1.45
CA GLY A 136 10.67 6.81 -0.81
C GLY A 136 10.66 6.77 0.71
N LYS A 137 10.30 7.89 1.34
CA LYS A 137 10.42 8.08 2.79
C LYS A 137 9.45 7.18 3.57
N TRP A 138 10.00 6.19 4.26
CA TRP A 138 9.27 5.31 5.19
C TRP A 138 9.10 5.96 6.55
N HIS A 139 10.17 6.27 7.22
CA HIS A 139 10.26 6.99 8.48
C HIS A 139 9.44 6.37 9.64
N LEU A 140 9.21 5.06 9.58
CA LEU A 140 8.50 4.26 10.57
C LEU A 140 9.37 3.11 11.08
N ASP A 141 10.67 3.17 10.84
CA ASP A 141 11.66 2.17 11.18
C ASP A 141 12.68 2.69 12.21
N THR A 142 13.51 1.76 12.66
CA THR A 142 14.82 2.06 13.22
C THR A 142 15.87 1.50 12.27
N ALA A 143 16.92 2.26 11.99
CA ALA A 143 17.88 1.96 10.92
C ALA A 143 18.59 0.60 11.05
N ASP A 144 18.66 0.06 12.27
CA ASP A 144 19.34 -1.18 12.64
C ASP A 144 18.41 -2.41 12.69
N GLN A 145 17.10 -2.25 12.43
CA GLN A 145 16.10 -3.31 12.61
C GLN A 145 15.27 -3.51 11.33
N ALA A 146 15.72 -4.43 10.48
CA ALA A 146 15.08 -4.73 9.20
C ALA A 146 13.61 -5.17 9.34
N GLU A 147 13.23 -5.75 10.47
CA GLU A 147 11.84 -6.10 10.80
C GLU A 147 10.91 -4.89 10.94
N THR A 148 11.45 -3.68 11.00
CA THR A 148 10.66 -2.44 11.04
C THR A 148 10.51 -1.78 9.66
N TRP A 149 11.11 -2.34 8.62
CA TRP A 149 11.09 -1.79 7.27
C TRP A 149 9.78 -2.09 6.54
N ALA A 150 9.51 -1.35 5.47
CA ALA A 150 8.24 -1.43 4.75
C ALA A 150 7.90 -2.85 4.23
N PHE A 151 8.89 -3.63 3.76
CA PHE A 151 8.65 -4.99 3.31
C PHE A 151 8.19 -5.93 4.45
N SER A 152 8.59 -5.67 5.70
CA SER A 152 8.12 -6.43 6.87
C SER A 152 6.68 -6.06 7.28
N HIS A 153 6.15 -4.99 6.69
CA HIS A 153 4.77 -4.52 6.82
C HIS A 153 3.94 -4.75 5.55
N GLY A 154 4.20 -5.86 4.86
CA GLY A 154 3.36 -6.41 3.80
C GLY A 154 3.67 -5.97 2.38
N PHE A 155 4.57 -5.00 2.17
CA PHE A 155 4.97 -4.61 0.81
C PHE A 155 5.90 -5.66 0.19
N ASP A 156 5.63 -6.06 -1.06
CA ASP A 156 6.44 -7.06 -1.78
C ASP A 156 7.78 -6.50 -2.25
N PHE A 157 7.85 -5.19 -2.45
CA PHE A 157 9.06 -4.44 -2.78
C PHE A 157 9.14 -3.18 -1.94
N ALA A 158 10.33 -2.83 -1.47
CA ALA A 158 10.59 -1.58 -0.77
C ALA A 158 11.92 -0.97 -1.21
N ALA A 159 11.86 0.30 -1.62
CA ALA A 159 13.02 1.18 -1.82
C ALA A 159 12.79 2.41 -0.94
N GLN A 160 13.23 2.31 0.32
CA GLN A 160 12.96 3.30 1.37
C GLN A 160 14.21 4.09 1.76
N GLU A 161 13.99 5.30 2.27
CA GLU A 161 14.95 6.19 2.91
C GLU A 161 14.69 6.24 4.41
#